data_3de2fc8de1a193832557066c4dce6689
#
_entry.id   3de2fc8de1a193832557066c4dce6689
#
_cell.length_a   1.000
_cell.length_b   1.000
_cell.length_c   1.000
_cell.angle_alpha   90.00
_cell.angle_beta   90.00
_cell.angle_gamma   90.00
#
_symmetry.space_group_name_H-M   'P 1'
#
loop_
_entity.id
_entity.type
_entity.pdbx_description
1 polymer ?
#
loop_
_entity_poly.entity_id
_entity_poly.type
_entity_poly.pdbx_seq_one_letter_code
_entity_poly.pdbx_strand_id
1 'polypeptide(L)'
;MGPLVIMVVLVCGFWYTENHYQSRIRHARTNGWTSYFYVAMHGCRFVIIGFSITVALLLVLIVFSFITSVLHFFFPAISERDLYSWLIEDDIFSCPSFLIFTMEVGFLWAAFEVEGAKYQLNDENRRLAAYREVAAEDAMESLLVQAIDEEKLVFITLKSRKVYIGYVAAPRIEHSHTQHLVIIPYISGYRDKDTLLFCEQHQYYALYLKDGITADSSPLNLQHFRHVIPVDQVETISLFDTSIYPSFDECTCRKPS
;
A
#
# COMPACT_ATOMS: atom_id res chain seq x y z
N MET A 1 -2.92 17.08 -29.93
CA MET A 1 -3.92 16.24 -29.22
C MET A 1 -3.28 15.08 -28.47
N GLY A 2 -2.62 14.10 -29.13
CA GLY A 2 -2.08 12.91 -28.47
C GLY A 2 -1.23 13.14 -27.23
N PRO A 3 -0.22 14.03 -27.24
CA PRO A 3 0.64 14.26 -26.06
C PRO A 3 -0.12 14.79 -24.85
N LEU A 4 -1.13 15.62 -25.04
CA LEU A 4 -1.93 16.18 -23.95
C LEU A 4 -2.77 15.10 -23.27
N VAL A 5 -3.39 14.21 -24.05
CA VAL A 5 -4.14 13.06 -23.52
C VAL A 5 -3.24 12.15 -22.68
N ILE A 6 -2.05 11.83 -23.19
CA ILE A 6 -1.07 10.99 -22.47
C ILE A 6 -0.66 11.69 -21.16
N MET A 7 -0.40 12.99 -21.19
CA MET A 7 -0.05 13.74 -19.99
C MET A 7 -1.16 13.69 -18.95
N VAL A 8 -2.43 13.92 -19.34
CA VAL A 8 -3.57 13.87 -18.41
C VAL A 8 -3.74 12.46 -17.83
N VAL A 9 -3.63 11.41 -18.66
CA VAL A 9 -3.69 10.02 -18.21
C VAL A 9 -2.63 9.73 -17.15
N LEU A 10 -1.38 10.12 -17.41
CA LEU A 10 -0.28 9.88 -16.47
C LEU A 10 -0.44 10.69 -15.18
N VAL A 11 -0.85 11.96 -15.26
CA VAL A 11 -1.08 12.80 -14.08
C VAL A 11 -2.22 12.25 -13.23
N CYS A 12 -3.34 11.88 -13.84
CA CYS A 12 -4.49 11.30 -13.14
C CYS A 12 -4.11 9.96 -12.47
N GLY A 13 -3.43 9.07 -13.20
CA GLY A 13 -2.97 7.79 -12.68
C GLY A 13 -1.96 7.95 -11.53
N PHE A 14 -0.99 8.85 -11.67
CA PHE A 14 -0.02 9.14 -10.62
C PHE A 14 -0.69 9.73 -9.37
N TRP A 15 -1.55 10.73 -9.55
CA TRP A 15 -2.27 11.32 -8.43
C TRP A 15 -3.11 10.29 -7.67
N TYR A 16 -3.79 9.38 -8.39
CA TYR A 16 -4.53 8.30 -7.77
C TYR A 16 -3.60 7.33 -7.01
N THR A 17 -2.52 6.87 -7.65
CA THR A 17 -1.61 5.89 -7.03
C THR A 17 -0.96 6.43 -5.76
N GLU A 18 -0.66 7.72 -5.69
CA GLU A 18 -0.09 8.36 -4.49
C GLU A 18 -1.11 8.56 -3.36
N ASN A 19 -2.37 8.79 -3.70
CA ASN A 19 -3.39 9.11 -2.70
C ASN A 19 -4.25 7.92 -2.27
N HIS A 20 -4.27 6.83 -3.06
CA HIS A 20 -4.99 5.62 -2.72
C HIS A 20 -4.07 4.65 -1.97
N TYR A 21 -4.39 4.32 -0.71
CA TYR A 21 -3.52 3.58 0.21
C TYR A 21 -2.96 2.28 -0.37
N GLN A 22 -3.82 1.37 -0.84
CA GLN A 22 -3.38 0.08 -1.40
C GLN A 22 -2.54 0.26 -2.68
N SER A 23 -2.96 1.19 -3.56
CA SER A 23 -2.24 1.46 -4.81
C SER A 23 -0.87 2.06 -4.54
N ARG A 24 -0.74 2.93 -3.53
CA ARG A 24 0.54 3.52 -3.11
C ARG A 24 1.52 2.44 -2.63
N ILE A 25 1.05 1.49 -1.82
CA ILE A 25 1.89 0.38 -1.34
C ILE A 25 2.35 -0.50 -2.50
N ARG A 26 1.43 -0.87 -3.41
CA ARG A 26 1.78 -1.67 -4.59
C ARG A 26 2.73 -0.92 -5.51
N HIS A 27 2.49 0.38 -5.75
CA HIS A 27 3.37 1.24 -6.55
C HIS A 27 4.79 1.33 -5.97
N ALA A 28 4.92 1.48 -4.65
CA ALA A 28 6.22 1.52 -3.98
C ALA A 28 7.05 0.23 -4.12
N ARG A 29 6.40 -0.90 -4.43
CA ARG A 29 7.05 -2.20 -4.70
C ARG A 29 7.46 -2.37 -6.17
N THR A 30 6.93 -1.54 -7.07
CA THR A 30 7.28 -1.61 -8.49
C THR A 30 8.57 -0.84 -8.76
N ASN A 31 9.41 -1.37 -9.64
CA ASN A 31 10.69 -0.75 -10.00
C ASN A 31 10.79 -0.52 -11.52
N GLY A 32 11.51 0.53 -11.92
CA GLY A 32 11.80 0.82 -13.31
C GLY A 32 10.54 1.02 -14.16
N TRP A 33 10.49 0.39 -15.34
CA TRP A 33 9.37 0.54 -16.28
C TRP A 33 8.02 0.08 -15.74
N THR A 34 8.00 -0.92 -14.86
CA THR A 34 6.76 -1.45 -14.25
C THR A 34 6.01 -0.37 -13.48
N SER A 35 6.73 0.54 -12.82
CA SER A 35 6.13 1.67 -12.10
C SER A 35 5.34 2.59 -13.05
N TYR A 36 5.91 2.93 -14.21
CA TYR A 36 5.22 3.77 -15.22
C TYR A 36 3.99 3.07 -15.80
N PHE A 37 4.08 1.77 -16.08
CA PHE A 37 2.94 1.01 -16.57
C PHE A 37 1.83 0.90 -15.52
N TYR A 38 2.18 0.77 -14.24
CA TYR A 38 1.21 0.74 -13.15
C TYR A 38 0.41 2.05 -13.08
N VAL A 39 1.09 3.19 -13.12
CA VAL A 39 0.48 4.52 -13.15
C VAL A 39 -0.39 4.69 -14.40
N ALA A 40 0.14 4.35 -15.58
CA ALA A 40 -0.60 4.48 -16.84
C ALA A 40 -1.86 3.61 -16.86
N MET A 41 -1.81 2.40 -16.31
CA MET A 41 -2.96 1.50 -16.22
C MET A 41 -4.10 2.11 -15.41
N HIS A 42 -3.81 2.72 -14.26
CA HIS A 42 -4.82 3.42 -13.48
C HIS A 42 -5.38 4.64 -14.22
N GLY A 43 -4.53 5.43 -14.87
CA GLY A 43 -4.98 6.56 -15.68
C GLY A 43 -5.89 6.14 -16.83
N CYS A 44 -5.53 5.10 -17.58
CA CYS A 44 -6.37 4.52 -18.63
C CYS A 44 -7.71 4.02 -18.08
N ARG A 45 -7.73 3.35 -16.92
CA ARG A 45 -8.96 2.92 -16.26
C ARG A 45 -9.92 4.08 -16.04
N PHE A 46 -9.43 5.23 -15.53
CA PHE A 46 -10.27 6.39 -15.28
C PHE A 46 -10.76 7.05 -16.57
N VAL A 47 -9.95 7.07 -17.62
CA VAL A 47 -10.40 7.55 -18.94
C VAL A 47 -11.50 6.66 -19.51
N ILE A 48 -11.39 5.34 -19.37
CA ILE A 48 -12.42 4.39 -19.82
C ILE A 48 -13.74 4.60 -19.02
N ILE A 49 -13.64 4.78 -17.71
CA ILE A 49 -14.80 5.08 -16.86
C ILE A 49 -15.44 6.41 -17.28
N GLY A 50 -14.63 7.46 -17.42
CA GLY A 50 -15.09 8.78 -17.87
C GLY A 50 -15.77 8.70 -19.23
N PHE A 51 -15.17 8.00 -20.20
CA PHE A 51 -15.77 7.76 -21.51
C PHE A 51 -17.13 7.04 -21.41
N SER A 52 -17.21 5.99 -20.62
CA SER A 52 -18.45 5.21 -20.45
C SER A 52 -19.56 6.06 -19.85
N ILE A 53 -19.25 6.88 -18.83
CA ILE A 53 -20.22 7.79 -18.21
C ILE A 53 -20.64 8.89 -19.19
N THR A 54 -19.70 9.47 -19.94
CA THR A 54 -19.97 10.51 -20.93
C THR A 54 -20.87 9.99 -22.05
N VAL A 55 -20.62 8.77 -22.55
CA VAL A 55 -21.47 8.11 -23.56
C VAL A 55 -22.87 7.84 -22.99
N ALA A 56 -22.97 7.35 -21.76
CA ALA A 56 -24.26 7.14 -21.12
C ALA A 56 -25.06 8.44 -20.96
N LEU A 57 -24.38 9.53 -20.54
CA LEU A 57 -24.99 10.86 -20.44
C LEU A 57 -25.47 11.35 -21.81
N LEU A 58 -24.63 11.23 -22.84
CA LEU A 58 -24.98 11.61 -24.20
C LEU A 58 -26.24 10.88 -24.69
N LEU A 59 -26.34 9.57 -24.46
CA LEU A 59 -27.53 8.80 -24.83
C LEU A 59 -28.78 9.31 -24.09
N VAL A 60 -28.67 9.63 -22.80
CA VAL A 60 -29.80 10.22 -22.03
C VAL A 60 -30.19 11.57 -22.61
N LEU A 61 -29.25 12.43 -22.96
CA LEU A 61 -29.52 13.75 -23.56
C LEU A 61 -30.20 13.61 -24.95
N ILE A 62 -29.77 12.68 -25.77
CA ILE A 62 -30.39 12.39 -27.10
C ILE A 62 -31.84 11.91 -26.89
N VAL A 63 -32.11 10.97 -25.99
CA VAL A 63 -33.44 10.49 -25.71
C VAL A 63 -34.33 11.61 -25.18
N PHE A 64 -33.81 12.44 -24.28
CA PHE A 64 -34.51 13.60 -23.75
C PHE A 64 -34.88 14.62 -24.86
N SER A 65 -33.90 14.94 -25.74
CA SER A 65 -34.13 15.82 -26.89
C SER A 65 -35.18 15.25 -27.85
N PHE A 66 -35.13 13.94 -28.11
CA PHE A 66 -36.16 13.27 -28.92
C PHE A 66 -37.56 13.36 -28.31
N ILE A 67 -37.67 13.17 -26.98
CA ILE A 67 -38.97 13.29 -26.26
C ILE A 67 -39.47 14.73 -26.35
N THR A 68 -38.62 15.74 -26.16
CA THR A 68 -39.02 17.15 -26.26
C THR A 68 -39.43 17.53 -27.68
N SER A 69 -38.80 17.01 -28.73
CA SER A 69 -39.21 17.19 -30.12
C SER A 69 -40.58 16.58 -30.41
N VAL A 70 -40.82 15.36 -29.95
CA VAL A 70 -42.12 14.71 -30.09
C VAL A 70 -43.23 15.49 -29.34
N LEU A 71 -42.94 15.95 -28.11
CA LEU A 71 -43.87 16.77 -27.33
C LEU A 71 -44.15 18.11 -27.99
N HIS A 72 -43.16 18.78 -28.58
CA HIS A 72 -43.33 20.02 -29.34
C HIS A 72 -44.26 19.84 -30.54
N PHE A 73 -44.17 18.68 -31.24
CA PHE A 73 -45.08 18.38 -32.34
C PHE A 73 -46.56 18.36 -31.89
N PHE A 74 -46.89 17.83 -30.71
CA PHE A 74 -48.26 17.79 -30.16
C PHE A 74 -48.64 19.07 -29.40
N PHE A 75 -47.66 19.73 -28.76
CA PHE A 75 -47.87 20.90 -27.92
C PHE A 75 -46.84 22.00 -28.28
N PRO A 76 -47.09 22.87 -29.25
CA PRO A 76 -46.17 23.92 -29.72
C PRO A 76 -45.71 24.90 -28.63
N ALA A 77 -46.38 24.92 -27.47
CA ALA A 77 -45.95 25.73 -26.33
C ALA A 77 -44.65 25.21 -25.65
N ILE A 78 -44.29 23.97 -25.89
CA ILE A 78 -43.07 23.38 -25.34
C ILE A 78 -41.92 23.71 -26.28
N SER A 79 -40.88 24.40 -25.78
CA SER A 79 -39.70 24.74 -26.57
C SER A 79 -38.87 23.48 -26.85
N GLU A 80 -38.54 23.28 -28.12
CA GLU A 80 -37.53 22.30 -28.54
C GLU A 80 -36.18 22.70 -28.03
N ARG A 81 -35.45 21.79 -27.35
CA ARG A 81 -34.10 22.04 -26.81
C ARG A 81 -33.17 20.96 -27.27
N ASP A 82 -32.17 21.38 -28.00
CA ASP A 82 -31.03 20.55 -28.33
C ASP A 82 -29.97 20.70 -27.23
N LEU A 83 -29.87 19.67 -26.36
CA LEU A 83 -29.01 19.68 -25.18
C LEU A 83 -27.69 18.92 -25.40
N TYR A 84 -27.49 18.26 -26.54
CA TYR A 84 -26.33 17.44 -26.80
C TYR A 84 -25.35 18.03 -27.83
N SER A 85 -25.78 19.00 -28.65
CA SER A 85 -24.97 19.57 -29.71
C SER A 85 -23.66 20.18 -29.21
N TRP A 86 -23.71 20.89 -28.07
CA TRP A 86 -22.52 21.48 -27.48
C TRP A 86 -21.45 20.45 -27.10
N LEU A 87 -21.84 19.22 -26.77
CA LEU A 87 -20.92 18.15 -26.39
C LEU A 87 -20.25 17.54 -27.63
N ILE A 88 -20.94 17.53 -28.78
CA ILE A 88 -20.46 16.87 -30.00
C ILE A 88 -19.83 17.88 -30.97
N GLU A 89 -20.42 19.06 -31.12
CA GLU A 89 -20.08 20.03 -32.18
C GLU A 89 -19.12 21.11 -31.73
N ASP A 90 -19.08 21.42 -30.41
CA ASP A 90 -18.24 22.48 -29.89
C ASP A 90 -16.81 21.99 -29.61
N ASP A 91 -15.85 22.85 -29.93
CA ASP A 91 -14.45 22.69 -29.58
C ASP A 91 -14.05 23.68 -28.49
N ILE A 92 -13.45 23.20 -27.40
CA ILE A 92 -12.87 24.00 -26.34
C ILE A 92 -11.35 23.94 -26.47
N PHE A 93 -10.69 25.09 -26.65
CA PHE A 93 -9.24 25.19 -26.89
C PHE A 93 -8.72 24.28 -28.03
N SER A 94 -9.48 24.18 -29.13
CA SER A 94 -9.18 23.30 -30.27
C SER A 94 -9.18 21.79 -29.92
N CYS A 95 -9.87 21.42 -28.84
CA CYS A 95 -10.13 20.05 -28.43
C CYS A 95 -11.64 19.79 -28.43
N PRO A 96 -12.11 18.64 -28.93
CA PRO A 96 -13.52 18.28 -28.84
C PRO A 96 -14.02 18.32 -27.40
N SER A 97 -15.14 19.03 -27.18
CA SER A 97 -15.78 19.14 -25.85
C SER A 97 -16.03 17.78 -25.22
N PHE A 98 -16.42 16.80 -26.04
CA PHE A 98 -16.59 15.41 -25.62
C PHE A 98 -15.34 14.82 -24.96
N LEU A 99 -14.15 15.08 -25.51
CA LEU A 99 -12.89 14.56 -24.98
C LEU A 99 -12.56 15.22 -23.62
N ILE A 100 -12.72 16.55 -23.55
CA ILE A 100 -12.45 17.32 -22.31
C ILE A 100 -13.39 16.82 -21.19
N PHE A 101 -14.68 16.72 -21.49
CA PHE A 101 -15.68 16.25 -20.54
C PHE A 101 -15.41 14.81 -20.07
N THR A 102 -15.02 13.93 -20.99
CA THR A 102 -14.58 12.57 -20.66
C THR A 102 -13.43 12.56 -19.65
N MET A 103 -12.45 13.43 -19.84
CA MET A 103 -11.28 13.53 -18.96
C MET A 103 -11.65 14.12 -17.58
N GLU A 104 -12.49 15.15 -17.55
CA GLU A 104 -12.99 15.73 -16.30
C GLU A 104 -13.78 14.73 -15.48
N VAL A 105 -14.72 14.01 -16.10
CA VAL A 105 -15.52 12.97 -15.43
C VAL A 105 -14.62 11.84 -14.91
N GLY A 106 -13.64 11.40 -15.69
CA GLY A 106 -12.68 10.39 -15.27
C GLY A 106 -11.85 10.84 -14.05
N PHE A 107 -11.38 12.10 -14.05
CA PHE A 107 -10.65 12.68 -12.92
C PHE A 107 -11.53 12.83 -11.67
N LEU A 108 -12.76 13.32 -11.82
CA LEU A 108 -13.71 13.43 -10.70
C LEU A 108 -14.03 12.06 -10.10
N TRP A 109 -14.15 11.03 -10.94
CA TRP A 109 -14.34 9.65 -10.45
C TRP A 109 -13.12 9.16 -9.66
N ALA A 110 -11.91 9.43 -10.14
CA ALA A 110 -10.69 9.09 -9.40
C ALA A 110 -10.64 9.81 -8.04
N ALA A 111 -11.02 11.10 -8.00
CA ALA A 111 -11.09 11.87 -6.76
C ALA A 111 -12.12 11.28 -5.78
N PHE A 112 -13.26 10.85 -6.28
CA PHE A 112 -14.29 10.21 -5.46
C PHE A 112 -13.81 8.88 -4.87
N GLU A 113 -13.14 8.03 -5.66
CA GLU A 113 -12.55 6.77 -5.16
C GLU A 113 -11.49 7.02 -4.08
N VAL A 114 -10.62 8.02 -4.27
CA VAL A 114 -9.59 8.37 -3.29
C VAL A 114 -10.21 8.88 -1.97
N GLU A 115 -11.20 9.77 -2.06
CA GLU A 115 -11.87 10.27 -0.84
C GLU A 115 -12.64 9.16 -0.12
N GLY A 116 -13.31 8.29 -0.87
CA GLY A 116 -13.98 7.11 -0.31
C GLY A 116 -13.00 6.17 0.40
N ALA A 117 -11.83 5.92 -0.19
CA ALA A 117 -10.78 5.13 0.42
C ALA A 117 -10.22 5.79 1.70
N LYS A 118 -9.95 7.10 1.69
CA LYS A 118 -9.49 7.83 2.88
C LYS A 118 -10.50 7.75 4.03
N TYR A 119 -11.79 7.91 3.72
CA TYR A 119 -12.84 7.79 4.72
C TYR A 119 -12.91 6.39 5.35
N GLN A 120 -12.74 5.35 4.53
CA GLN A 120 -12.71 3.97 5.04
C GLN A 120 -11.48 3.70 5.92
N LEU A 121 -10.32 4.32 5.63
CA LEU A 121 -9.08 4.14 6.36
C LEU A 121 -8.98 4.94 7.67
N ASN A 122 -9.94 5.82 7.96
CA ASN A 122 -10.07 6.46 9.27
C ASN A 122 -10.42 5.45 10.38
N ASP A 123 -10.99 4.30 10.01
CA ASP A 123 -11.20 3.17 10.92
C ASP A 123 -9.92 2.32 10.96
N GLU A 124 -9.32 2.19 12.15
CA GLU A 124 -8.09 1.44 12.38
C GLU A 124 -8.22 -0.04 11.96
N ASN A 125 -9.37 -0.66 12.24
CA ASN A 125 -9.61 -2.05 11.87
C ASN A 125 -9.63 -2.24 10.34
N ARG A 126 -10.23 -1.31 9.60
CA ARG A 126 -10.25 -1.35 8.13
C ARG A 126 -8.88 -1.09 7.54
N ARG A 127 -8.09 -0.19 8.14
CA ARG A 127 -6.71 0.07 7.74
C ARG A 127 -5.85 -1.18 7.90
N LEU A 128 -5.95 -1.87 9.04
CA LEU A 128 -5.26 -3.13 9.28
C LEU A 128 -5.71 -4.24 8.34
N ALA A 129 -7.01 -4.33 8.02
CA ALA A 129 -7.51 -5.30 7.04
C ALA A 129 -6.96 -5.04 5.63
N ALA A 130 -6.96 -3.79 5.18
CA ALA A 130 -6.37 -3.39 3.90
C ALA A 130 -4.85 -3.67 3.85
N TYR A 131 -4.16 -3.49 4.98
CA TYR A 131 -2.76 -3.84 5.12
C TYR A 131 -2.52 -5.34 4.98
N ARG A 132 -3.30 -6.18 5.70
CA ARG A 132 -3.19 -7.65 5.64
C ARG A 132 -3.41 -8.18 4.23
N GLU A 133 -4.35 -7.60 3.50
CA GLU A 133 -4.61 -7.97 2.10
C GLU A 133 -3.36 -7.77 1.21
N VAL A 134 -2.72 -6.62 1.34
CA VAL A 134 -1.50 -6.32 0.56
C VAL A 134 -0.29 -7.11 1.07
N ALA A 135 -0.20 -7.36 2.38
CA ALA A 135 0.87 -8.15 2.98
C ALA A 135 0.82 -9.63 2.56
N ALA A 136 -0.39 -10.16 2.32
CA ALA A 136 -0.57 -11.56 1.86
C ALA A 136 0.08 -11.84 0.49
N GLU A 137 0.36 -10.81 -0.31
CA GLU A 137 1.05 -10.94 -1.60
C GLU A 137 2.58 -11.16 -1.46
N ASP A 138 3.15 -10.95 -0.26
CA ASP A 138 4.59 -11.05 0.02
C ASP A 138 4.82 -11.96 1.23
N ALA A 139 5.60 -13.03 1.05
CA ALA A 139 5.82 -14.02 2.09
C ALA A 139 6.49 -13.45 3.35
N MET A 140 7.40 -12.48 3.20
CA MET A 140 8.07 -11.83 4.33
C MET A 140 7.09 -10.95 5.10
N GLU A 141 6.31 -10.14 4.41
CA GLU A 141 5.31 -9.27 5.03
C GLU A 141 4.21 -10.08 5.72
N SER A 142 3.74 -11.16 5.09
CA SER A 142 2.77 -12.09 5.66
C SER A 142 3.27 -12.69 6.96
N LEU A 143 4.56 -13.13 7.01
CA LEU A 143 5.19 -13.65 8.22
C LEU A 143 5.30 -12.58 9.32
N LEU A 144 5.65 -11.34 8.95
CA LEU A 144 5.72 -10.23 9.92
C LEU A 144 4.35 -9.88 10.50
N VAL A 145 3.30 -9.88 9.67
CA VAL A 145 1.92 -9.69 10.13
C VAL A 145 1.51 -10.80 11.07
N GLN A 146 1.80 -12.05 10.71
CA GLN A 146 1.52 -13.19 11.57
C GLN A 146 2.25 -13.08 12.92
N ALA A 147 3.52 -12.65 12.92
CA ALA A 147 4.28 -12.45 14.14
C ALA A 147 3.64 -11.40 15.07
N ILE A 148 3.10 -10.33 14.48
CA ILE A 148 2.41 -9.27 15.24
C ILE A 148 1.06 -9.76 15.77
N ASP A 149 0.25 -10.39 14.92
CA ASP A 149 -1.11 -10.85 15.27
C ASP A 149 -1.09 -11.97 16.33
N GLU A 150 -0.07 -12.84 16.29
CA GLU A 150 0.10 -13.95 17.24
C GLU A 150 1.02 -13.59 18.41
N GLU A 151 1.50 -12.34 18.50
CA GLU A 151 2.46 -11.87 19.53
C GLU A 151 3.72 -12.75 19.62
N LYS A 152 4.16 -13.29 18.49
CA LYS A 152 5.34 -14.17 18.40
C LYS A 152 6.61 -13.40 18.10
N LEU A 153 7.71 -13.96 18.58
CA LEU A 153 9.04 -13.48 18.25
C LEU A 153 9.38 -13.87 16.79
N VAL A 154 10.24 -13.07 16.17
CA VAL A 154 10.87 -13.41 14.89
C VAL A 154 12.35 -13.71 15.10
N PHE A 155 12.83 -14.73 14.39
CA PHE A 155 14.26 -15.10 14.31
C PHE A 155 14.81 -14.57 12.99
N ILE A 156 15.74 -13.64 13.05
CA ILE A 156 16.31 -12.96 11.89
C ILE A 156 17.79 -13.25 11.80
N THR A 157 18.23 -13.84 10.70
CA THR A 157 19.64 -14.00 10.38
C THR A 157 20.04 -12.97 9.34
N LEU A 158 21.12 -12.24 9.61
CA LEU A 158 21.70 -11.29 8.68
C LEU A 158 22.81 -11.94 7.83
N LYS A 159 23.06 -11.36 6.65
CA LYS A 159 24.19 -11.75 5.77
C LYS A 159 25.56 -11.73 6.47
N SER A 160 25.70 -10.91 7.52
CA SER A 160 26.86 -10.88 8.41
C SER A 160 26.91 -12.05 9.39
N ARG A 161 25.95 -12.98 9.35
CA ARG A 161 25.72 -14.07 10.30
C ARG A 161 25.30 -13.63 11.70
N LYS A 162 25.10 -12.32 11.90
CA LYS A 162 24.50 -11.82 13.13
C LYS A 162 23.04 -12.23 13.19
N VAL A 163 22.58 -12.62 14.37
CA VAL A 163 21.22 -13.07 14.61
C VAL A 163 20.56 -12.16 15.63
N TYR A 164 19.30 -11.82 15.36
CA TYR A 164 18.42 -11.16 16.29
C TYR A 164 17.13 -11.96 16.44
N ILE A 165 16.72 -12.16 17.67
CA ILE A 165 15.41 -12.68 18.03
C ILE A 165 14.69 -11.55 18.77
N GLY A 166 13.48 -11.20 18.34
CA GLY A 166 12.77 -10.06 18.94
C GLY A 166 11.35 -9.92 18.43
N TYR A 167 10.63 -8.98 19.04
CA TYR A 167 9.28 -8.61 18.61
C TYR A 167 9.36 -7.60 17.47
N VAL A 168 8.49 -7.75 16.50
CA VAL A 168 8.31 -6.76 15.43
C VAL A 168 7.62 -5.53 16.04
N ALA A 169 8.31 -4.38 15.99
CA ALA A 169 7.85 -3.17 16.69
C ALA A 169 6.74 -2.42 15.92
N ALA A 170 6.73 -2.54 14.60
CA ALA A 170 5.72 -1.91 13.74
C ALA A 170 5.64 -2.63 12.40
N PRO A 171 4.46 -2.66 11.76
CA PRO A 171 4.31 -3.13 10.40
C PRO A 171 5.18 -2.29 9.45
N ARG A 172 5.97 -2.94 8.61
CA ARG A 172 6.92 -2.26 7.69
C ARG A 172 6.21 -1.32 6.72
N ILE A 173 4.97 -1.61 6.37
CA ILE A 173 4.23 -0.93 5.30
C ILE A 173 3.55 0.36 5.76
N GLU A 174 3.35 0.62 7.05
CA GLU A 174 2.80 1.92 7.48
C GLU A 174 3.66 3.10 6.98
N HIS A 175 4.95 2.82 6.72
CA HIS A 175 5.89 3.77 6.14
C HIS A 175 6.33 3.28 4.76
N SER A 176 5.49 3.40 3.77
CA SER A 176 5.54 2.83 2.40
C SER A 176 6.87 2.90 1.64
N HIS A 177 7.89 3.55 2.15
CA HIS A 177 9.21 3.70 1.53
C HIS A 177 10.36 3.12 2.34
N THR A 178 10.11 2.52 3.52
CA THR A 178 11.22 2.04 4.36
C THR A 178 11.58 0.61 4.01
N GLN A 179 12.76 0.45 3.44
CA GLN A 179 13.42 -0.85 3.26
C GLN A 179 14.06 -1.34 4.58
N HIS A 180 13.41 -1.06 5.71
CA HIS A 180 13.92 -1.37 7.03
C HIS A 180 12.89 -2.15 7.84
N LEU A 181 13.38 -3.11 8.63
CA LEU A 181 12.61 -3.83 9.63
C LEU A 181 12.97 -3.27 11.01
N VAL A 182 11.97 -2.98 11.83
CA VAL A 182 12.17 -2.48 13.19
C VAL A 182 11.75 -3.56 14.18
N ILE A 183 12.69 -3.95 15.05
CA ILE A 183 12.46 -4.96 16.08
C ILE A 183 12.84 -4.44 17.46
N ILE A 184 12.20 -4.96 18.49
CA ILE A 184 12.62 -4.87 19.88
C ILE A 184 13.33 -6.19 20.19
N PRO A 185 14.67 -6.18 20.38
CA PRO A 185 15.44 -7.41 20.54
C PRO A 185 15.10 -8.08 21.87
N TYR A 186 14.97 -9.39 21.84
CA TYR A 186 14.79 -10.26 23.01
C TYR A 186 16.11 -11.00 23.32
N ILE A 187 16.72 -11.57 22.29
CA ILE A 187 18.04 -12.24 22.32
C ILE A 187 18.81 -11.81 21.07
N SER A 188 20.14 -11.71 21.17
CA SER A 188 20.99 -11.61 19.99
C SER A 188 22.25 -12.46 20.11
N GLY A 189 22.80 -12.80 18.97
CA GLY A 189 24.01 -13.62 18.85
C GLY A 189 24.52 -13.66 17.42
N TYR A 190 25.16 -14.75 17.09
CA TYR A 190 25.68 -15.00 15.75
C TYR A 190 25.59 -16.47 15.37
N ARG A 191 25.61 -16.78 14.06
CA ARG A 191 25.82 -18.15 13.59
C ARG A 191 27.32 -18.44 13.50
N ASP A 192 27.72 -19.53 14.10
CA ASP A 192 29.09 -20.05 13.99
C ASP A 192 29.49 -20.24 12.52
N LYS A 193 30.74 -19.96 12.19
CA LYS A 193 31.24 -20.00 10.80
C LYS A 193 31.20 -21.39 10.18
N ASP A 194 31.54 -22.40 10.97
CA ASP A 194 31.79 -23.75 10.46
C ASP A 194 30.57 -24.66 10.64
N THR A 195 29.85 -24.48 11.74
CA THR A 195 28.70 -25.31 12.10
C THR A 195 27.34 -24.68 11.75
N LEU A 196 27.32 -23.35 11.50
CA LEU A 196 26.10 -22.53 11.32
C LEU A 196 25.14 -22.55 12.52
N LEU A 197 25.57 -23.12 13.64
CA LEU A 197 24.77 -23.13 14.86
C LEU A 197 24.63 -21.73 15.44
N PHE A 198 23.47 -21.45 16.05
CA PHE A 198 23.24 -20.19 16.72
C PHE A 198 23.99 -20.15 18.06
N CYS A 199 24.82 -19.14 18.24
CA CYS A 199 25.56 -18.86 19.48
C CYS A 199 25.00 -17.58 20.10
N GLU A 200 24.31 -17.72 21.22
CA GLU A 200 23.74 -16.63 21.96
C GLU A 200 24.84 -15.79 22.61
N GLN A 201 24.71 -14.43 22.54
CA GLN A 201 25.65 -13.49 23.15
C GLN A 201 24.97 -12.59 24.18
N HIS A 202 23.81 -12.02 23.87
CA HIS A 202 23.14 -11.04 24.69
C HIS A 202 21.66 -11.38 24.90
N GLN A 203 21.26 -11.41 26.17
CA GLN A 203 19.89 -11.67 26.63
C GLN A 203 19.27 -10.32 27.05
N TYR A 204 18.65 -9.59 26.12
CA TYR A 204 18.02 -8.29 26.40
C TYR A 204 16.84 -8.45 27.37
N TYR A 205 16.09 -9.54 27.26
CA TYR A 205 14.95 -9.80 28.15
C TYR A 205 15.35 -9.84 29.63
N ALA A 206 16.55 -10.35 29.95
CA ALA A 206 17.05 -10.37 31.32
C ALA A 206 17.31 -8.95 31.85
N LEU A 207 17.80 -8.04 31.00
CA LEU A 207 17.98 -6.63 31.32
C LEU A 207 16.61 -5.96 31.53
N TYR A 208 15.65 -6.20 30.63
CA TYR A 208 14.30 -5.61 30.75
C TYR A 208 13.61 -6.00 32.04
N LEU A 209 13.69 -7.28 32.42
CA LEU A 209 13.12 -7.77 33.70
C LEU A 209 13.84 -7.20 34.91
N LYS A 210 15.19 -7.15 34.87
CA LYS A 210 15.99 -6.65 36.01
C LYS A 210 15.73 -5.19 36.29
N ASP A 211 15.65 -4.36 35.28
CA ASP A 211 15.54 -2.90 35.40
C ASP A 211 14.08 -2.40 35.27
N GLY A 212 13.09 -3.33 35.17
CA GLY A 212 11.67 -3.00 35.08
C GLY A 212 11.31 -2.21 33.80
N ILE A 213 12.01 -2.47 32.70
CA ILE A 213 11.80 -1.76 31.43
C ILE A 213 10.60 -2.34 30.70
N THR A 214 9.55 -1.55 30.56
CA THR A 214 8.30 -1.88 29.88
C THR A 214 8.03 -0.90 28.73
N ALA A 215 6.90 -1.04 28.05
CA ALA A 215 6.48 -0.10 27.00
C ALA A 215 6.28 1.32 27.53
N ASP A 216 5.81 1.45 28.78
CA ASP A 216 5.41 2.72 29.40
C ASP A 216 6.37 3.19 30.51
N SER A 217 7.48 2.49 30.74
CA SER A 217 8.44 2.84 31.81
C SER A 217 9.22 4.13 31.46
N SER A 218 9.60 4.88 32.51
CA SER A 218 10.40 6.09 32.42
C SER A 218 11.54 6.00 33.44
N PRO A 219 12.77 6.43 33.13
CA PRO A 219 13.19 7.19 31.94
C PRO A 219 13.46 6.33 30.70
N LEU A 220 13.62 5.01 30.82
CA LEU A 220 13.87 4.09 29.71
C LEU A 220 12.65 3.22 29.46
N ASN A 221 12.28 3.06 28.20
CA ASN A 221 11.24 2.14 27.77
C ASN A 221 11.73 1.27 26.61
N LEU A 222 10.96 0.24 26.22
CA LEU A 222 11.31 -0.70 25.16
C LEU A 222 11.58 -0.02 23.82
N GLN A 223 10.96 1.13 23.56
CA GLN A 223 11.15 1.88 22.33
C GLN A 223 12.57 2.43 22.15
N HIS A 224 13.32 2.64 23.24
CA HIS A 224 14.71 3.07 23.20
C HIS A 224 15.67 1.96 22.75
N PHE A 225 15.24 0.70 22.82
CA PHE A 225 16.03 -0.47 22.43
C PHE A 225 15.74 -0.96 21.00
N ARG A 226 14.96 -0.22 20.23
CA ARG A 226 14.63 -0.60 18.86
C ARG A 226 15.87 -0.76 17.99
N HIS A 227 15.94 -1.89 17.28
CA HIS A 227 16.93 -2.10 16.23
C HIS A 227 16.27 -1.91 14.87
N VAL A 228 16.88 -1.06 14.03
CA VAL A 228 16.50 -0.82 12.65
C VAL A 228 17.41 -1.63 11.75
N ILE A 229 16.85 -2.63 11.07
CA ILE A 229 17.60 -3.58 10.24
C ILE A 229 17.23 -3.34 8.78
N PRO A 230 18.18 -3.00 7.90
CA PRO A 230 17.94 -2.93 6.46
C PRO A 230 17.52 -4.31 5.94
N VAL A 231 16.46 -4.36 5.13
CA VAL A 231 15.91 -5.63 4.62
C VAL A 231 16.88 -6.32 3.66
N ASP A 232 17.66 -5.56 2.91
CA ASP A 232 18.72 -6.08 2.03
C ASP A 232 19.82 -6.84 2.79
N GLN A 233 19.96 -6.62 4.10
CA GLN A 233 20.88 -7.33 4.99
C GLN A 233 20.28 -8.60 5.58
N VAL A 234 18.96 -8.81 5.48
CA VAL A 234 18.31 -10.01 5.98
C VAL A 234 18.57 -11.17 5.02
N GLU A 235 19.08 -12.28 5.55
CA GLU A 235 19.29 -13.53 4.82
C GLU A 235 18.10 -14.47 4.99
N THR A 236 17.65 -14.66 6.24
CA THR A 236 16.50 -15.49 6.57
C THR A 236 15.69 -14.86 7.71
N ILE A 237 14.38 -15.10 7.68
CA ILE A 237 13.45 -14.76 8.74
C ILE A 237 12.49 -15.90 8.99
N SER A 238 12.18 -16.19 10.25
CA SER A 238 11.20 -17.20 10.65
C SER A 238 10.49 -16.77 11.93
N LEU A 239 9.32 -17.34 12.20
CA LEU A 239 8.71 -17.24 13.53
C LEU A 239 9.56 -18.00 14.54
N PHE A 240 9.58 -17.52 15.77
CA PHE A 240 10.32 -18.13 16.86
C PHE A 240 9.41 -18.29 18.08
N ASP A 241 9.42 -19.49 18.64
CA ASP A 241 8.68 -19.84 19.85
C ASP A 241 9.64 -20.25 20.95
N THR A 242 9.61 -19.53 22.06
CA THR A 242 10.48 -19.79 23.21
C THR A 242 10.22 -21.13 23.86
N SER A 243 9.03 -21.69 23.70
CA SER A 243 8.67 -23.01 24.28
C SER A 243 9.36 -24.17 23.57
N ILE A 244 9.68 -23.99 22.27
CA ILE A 244 10.31 -25.00 21.43
C ILE A 244 11.85 -24.86 21.45
N TYR A 245 12.37 -23.69 21.81
CA TYR A 245 13.79 -23.38 21.77
C TYR A 245 14.66 -24.37 22.56
N PRO A 246 14.31 -24.81 23.77
CA PRO A 246 15.10 -25.79 24.52
C PRO A 246 15.31 -27.10 23.77
N SER A 247 14.40 -27.47 22.85
CA SER A 247 14.50 -28.69 22.05
C SER A 247 15.63 -28.64 21.00
N PHE A 248 16.15 -27.44 20.70
CA PHE A 248 17.28 -27.22 19.79
C PHE A 248 18.62 -27.08 20.52
N ASP A 249 18.63 -27.07 21.86
CA ASP A 249 19.79 -26.68 22.69
C ASP A 249 20.78 -27.83 22.97
N GLU A 250 20.63 -29.00 22.32
CA GLU A 250 21.62 -30.11 22.43
C GLU A 250 22.95 -29.78 21.73
N CYS A 251 23.08 -28.63 21.07
CA CYS A 251 24.30 -28.20 20.40
C CYS A 251 25.00 -27.09 21.21
N THR A 252 25.73 -27.46 22.23
CA THR A 252 26.60 -26.53 22.98
C THR A 252 27.68 -25.92 22.08
N CYS A 253 27.56 -24.62 21.77
CA CYS A 253 28.69 -23.87 21.24
C CYS A 253 29.85 -23.92 22.22
N ARG A 254 30.98 -24.54 21.84
CA ARG A 254 32.22 -24.43 22.60
C ARG A 254 32.58 -22.95 22.72
N LYS A 255 32.65 -22.43 23.97
CA LYS A 255 33.23 -21.11 24.21
C LYS A 255 34.65 -21.12 23.64
N PRO A 256 35.05 -20.13 22.84
CA PRO A 256 36.44 -19.99 22.44
C PRO A 256 37.27 -19.79 23.72
N SER A 257 38.26 -20.64 23.90
CA SER A 257 39.24 -20.58 24.97
C SER A 257 40.14 -19.35 24.84
#